data_1288202aa8c430488311b84ff8f0de57
#
_entry.id   1288202aa8c430488311b84ff8f0de57
#
_cell.length_a   1.000
_cell.length_b   1.000
_cell.length_c   1.000
_cell.angle_alpha   90.00
_cell.angle_beta   90.00
_cell.angle_gamma   90.00
#
_symmetry.space_group_name_H-M   'P 1'
#
loop_
_entity.id
_entity.type
_entity.pdbx_description
1 polymer ?
#
loop_
_entity_poly.entity_id
_entity_poly.type
_entity_poly.pdbx_seq_one_letter_code
_entity_poly.pdbx_strand_id
1 'polypeptide(L)'
;LPKCCTLTVTRVGLPAISLLLGRHMKTIFGVGLSLFIGTALHAETTNYIALVNGGTTKAGHQTVTRNGDGTTQVEFIFKDNGRGPELKEEFTVNKDGTFTKYHVAGTSTFGAVVDETFSRSGDKAQWKSTSDKGEQDVAGTALYTPLGGTPESFSVAFAALAKRSDGKLPLIPSGMLSMRKIAEAEVTKGTEKRKVQLMALTGIGFTPTIAWATTDAEPRLFAFIFPGFLQLIEEGYEKNGASLETQQKAAEKDLLVAFNQRLAHPLAGTTLIRNARVFDSEGATLGSGSDVLLQDGRIIAISKAGDEKRKADHVVDAAGRVLLPGLFDMHAHTSFWEGGLHLAAGVTTIRDMGNDNATLQQLIAQEQAGNLLAPHVVPAGFIEGESPMSARNGFVIKDLAGAKHAIDWYSEHGYPQIKIYNSFPKAILPETTAYAHSKGMRVSGHIPVFLRAHEAVEQGYDEIQHINQVLLNFLVTDTTDTRTLDRFYLPAEKVGDMDFDSKPVQDYLAFLAQHKTVIDPTLTTFDFIRQRDGDMSKAYAAVADHMPPDVRRGFFQAQMKIPDDATAARYEKSYAKMIEF
;
A
#
# COMPACT_ATOMS: atom_id res chain seq x y z
N LEU A 1 8.28 -3.29 6.58
CA LEU A 1 7.84 -3.42 5.16
C LEU A 1 6.98 -2.21 4.82
N PRO A 2 7.39 -1.31 3.94
CA PRO A 2 6.61 -0.11 3.64
C PRO A 2 5.51 -0.38 2.61
N LYS A 3 4.79 -1.47 2.68
CA LYS A 3 3.70 -1.79 1.77
C LYS A 3 2.39 -2.10 2.48
N CYS A 4 2.15 -1.46 3.59
CA CYS A 4 0.78 -1.22 3.99
C CYS A 4 0.23 -0.13 3.10
N CYS A 5 -0.72 -0.45 2.26
CA CYS A 5 -1.28 0.40 1.22
C CYS A 5 -0.39 0.57 -0.01
N THR A 6 0.07 -0.53 -0.58
CA THR A 6 0.51 -0.50 -1.95
C THR A 6 -0.67 -0.82 -2.86
N LEU A 7 -1.54 0.15 -3.05
CA LEU A 7 -1.96 0.38 -4.41
C LEU A 7 -0.67 0.59 -5.17
N THR A 8 -0.25 -0.41 -5.93
CA THR A 8 0.78 -0.25 -6.94
C THR A 8 0.16 0.52 -8.09
N VAL A 9 -0.22 1.73 -7.81
CA VAL A 9 -0.58 2.73 -8.79
C VAL A 9 0.52 3.74 -8.72
N THR A 10 1.52 3.53 -9.51
CA THR A 10 2.69 4.39 -9.55
C THR A 10 2.78 5.08 -10.90
N ARG A 11 2.79 6.32 -10.92
CA ARG A 11 3.77 7.29 -11.43
C ARG A 11 3.59 7.92 -12.76
N VAL A 12 3.93 9.20 -12.82
CA VAL A 12 3.73 10.06 -13.96
C VAL A 12 4.57 11.31 -14.02
N GLY A 13 4.87 11.84 -15.15
CA GLY A 13 5.36 13.17 -15.39
C GLY A 13 5.04 13.77 -16.74
N LEU A 14 4.82 15.04 -16.76
CA LEU A 14 4.53 15.84 -17.96
C LEU A 14 5.76 16.47 -18.57
N PRO A 15 5.72 16.89 -19.84
CA PRO A 15 5.89 18.31 -20.11
C PRO A 15 4.92 18.92 -21.14
N ALA A 16 4.74 20.22 -20.99
CA ALA A 16 3.96 21.08 -21.86
C ALA A 16 4.63 21.31 -23.21
N ILE A 17 3.86 21.37 -24.28
CA ILE A 17 4.29 21.93 -25.56
C ILE A 17 3.30 22.99 -26.04
N SER A 18 3.93 24.10 -26.43
CA SER A 18 3.41 25.36 -26.90
C SER A 18 2.72 25.26 -28.26
N LEU A 19 1.60 26.01 -28.38
CA LEU A 19 0.93 26.28 -29.65
C LEU A 19 1.80 27.16 -30.56
N LEU A 20 1.77 26.86 -31.86
CA LEU A 20 2.05 27.84 -32.91
C LEU A 20 1.01 27.68 -34.04
N LEU A 21 0.26 28.74 -34.22
CA LEU A 21 -0.70 28.93 -35.32
C LEU A 21 0.07 29.28 -36.61
N GLY A 22 -0.32 28.70 -37.72
CA GLY A 22 0.04 29.12 -39.06
C GLY A 22 -1.11 28.94 -40.04
N ARG A 23 -1.48 30.05 -40.69
CA ARG A 23 -2.62 30.23 -41.59
C ARG A 23 -2.26 29.98 -43.08
N HIS A 24 -3.33 29.66 -43.89
CA HIS A 24 -3.51 29.74 -45.36
C HIS A 24 -2.98 28.59 -46.21
N MET A 25 -3.70 28.03 -47.21
CA MET A 25 -4.42 28.67 -48.32
C MET A 25 -5.31 27.62 -49.03
N LYS A 26 -6.42 28.09 -49.62
CA LYS A 26 -7.37 27.32 -50.45
C LYS A 26 -6.83 26.99 -51.83
N THR A 27 -7.11 25.82 -52.36
CA THR A 27 -7.36 25.66 -53.80
C THR A 27 -8.34 24.51 -54.04
N ILE A 28 -9.36 24.79 -54.84
CA ILE A 28 -10.45 23.92 -55.25
C ILE A 28 -10.03 23.23 -56.54
N PHE A 29 -10.24 21.91 -56.70
CA PHE A 29 -10.63 21.24 -57.95
C PHE A 29 -11.44 20.01 -57.66
N GLY A 30 -12.50 19.82 -58.42
CA GLY A 30 -13.61 18.94 -58.15
C GLY A 30 -13.59 17.60 -58.88
N VAL A 31 -14.61 16.80 -58.50
CA VAL A 31 -15.30 15.71 -59.18
C VAL A 31 -14.59 14.35 -59.18
N GLY A 32 -15.16 13.47 -58.39
CA GLY A 32 -15.00 12.00 -58.42
C GLY A 32 -15.85 11.40 -57.31
N LEU A 33 -17.17 11.29 -57.52
CA LEU A 33 -18.11 10.70 -56.55
C LEU A 33 -17.92 9.16 -56.53
N SER A 34 -17.01 8.67 -55.70
CA SER A 34 -16.99 7.27 -55.28
C SER A 34 -17.50 7.26 -53.85
N LEU A 35 -18.73 6.78 -53.63
CA LEU A 35 -19.24 6.46 -52.31
C LEU A 35 -18.41 5.34 -51.69
N PHE A 36 -17.29 5.66 -51.06
CA PHE A 36 -16.77 4.85 -49.99
C PHE A 36 -17.59 5.21 -48.73
N ILE A 37 -18.53 4.32 -48.38
CA ILE A 37 -19.09 4.26 -47.05
C ILE A 37 -17.92 3.80 -46.16
N GLY A 38 -17.05 4.72 -45.81
CA GLY A 38 -16.12 4.56 -44.71
C GLY A 38 -16.97 4.53 -43.44
N THR A 39 -17.15 3.34 -42.87
CA THR A 39 -17.56 3.26 -41.47
C THR A 39 -16.52 4.08 -40.70
N ALA A 40 -16.92 5.29 -40.27
CA ALA A 40 -16.14 6.05 -39.33
C ALA A 40 -16.01 5.15 -38.08
N LEU A 41 -14.82 4.61 -37.88
CA LEU A 41 -14.47 3.87 -36.67
C LEU A 41 -14.55 4.89 -35.53
N HIS A 42 -15.69 4.92 -34.84
CA HIS A 42 -15.92 5.84 -33.71
C HIS A 42 -15.02 5.39 -32.54
N ALA A 43 -14.32 6.33 -31.95
CA ALA A 43 -13.64 6.09 -30.70
C ALA A 43 -14.68 5.80 -29.58
N GLU A 44 -14.49 4.72 -28.84
CA GLU A 44 -15.29 4.39 -27.67
C GLU A 44 -14.59 4.96 -26.42
N THR A 45 -15.28 5.75 -25.64
CA THR A 45 -14.74 6.30 -24.39
C THR A 45 -15.50 5.74 -23.19
N THR A 46 -14.75 5.23 -22.22
CA THR A 46 -15.25 4.78 -20.92
C THR A 46 -14.64 5.67 -19.83
N ASN A 47 -15.45 6.25 -18.98
CA ASN A 47 -15.02 7.04 -17.84
C ASN A 47 -15.21 6.28 -16.54
N TYR A 48 -14.31 6.51 -15.60
CA TYR A 48 -14.38 6.00 -14.23
C TYR A 48 -14.21 7.17 -13.26
N ILE A 49 -14.90 7.11 -12.13
CA ILE A 49 -14.74 8.05 -11.03
C ILE A 49 -13.97 7.35 -9.91
N ALA A 50 -12.92 7.99 -9.42
CA ALA A 50 -12.21 7.56 -8.23
C ALA A 50 -12.82 8.24 -7.01
N LEU A 51 -13.35 7.46 -6.09
CA LEU A 51 -14.04 7.89 -4.88
C LEU A 51 -13.29 7.38 -3.65
N VAL A 52 -13.24 8.20 -2.62
CA VAL A 52 -12.74 7.86 -1.28
C VAL A 52 -13.83 8.11 -0.25
N ASN A 53 -13.53 7.88 1.02
CA ASN A 53 -14.47 8.14 2.12
C ASN A 53 -15.79 7.37 1.94
N GLY A 54 -15.69 6.04 1.76
CA GLY A 54 -16.88 5.20 1.57
C GLY A 54 -17.68 5.53 0.32
N GLY A 55 -17.01 6.05 -0.73
CA GLY A 55 -17.66 6.40 -2.00
C GLY A 55 -18.29 7.78 -2.06
N THR A 56 -18.05 8.65 -1.06
CA THR A 56 -18.73 9.96 -0.97
C THR A 56 -17.92 11.13 -1.50
N THR A 57 -16.59 10.99 -1.61
CA THR A 57 -15.69 12.09 -1.98
C THR A 57 -14.93 11.73 -3.26
N LYS A 58 -15.05 12.59 -4.28
CA LYS A 58 -14.28 12.41 -5.52
C LYS A 58 -12.81 12.76 -5.29
N ALA A 59 -11.93 11.82 -5.61
CA ALA A 59 -10.47 11.94 -5.48
C ALA A 59 -9.74 11.86 -6.82
N GLY A 60 -10.46 11.61 -7.92
CA GLY A 60 -9.87 11.52 -9.24
C GLY A 60 -10.79 10.89 -10.28
N HIS A 61 -10.18 10.47 -11.38
CA HIS A 61 -10.88 9.79 -12.48
C HIS A 61 -9.91 8.95 -13.33
N GLN A 62 -10.47 8.05 -14.13
CA GLN A 62 -9.80 7.42 -15.26
C GLN A 62 -10.67 7.61 -16.51
N THR A 63 -10.05 8.00 -17.61
CA THR A 63 -10.70 8.06 -18.93
C THR A 63 -9.97 7.11 -19.88
N VAL A 64 -10.69 6.19 -20.47
CA VAL A 64 -10.16 5.20 -21.42
C VAL A 64 -10.80 5.45 -22.79
N THR A 65 -9.99 5.76 -23.79
CA THR A 65 -10.44 5.97 -25.17
C THR A 65 -9.88 4.88 -26.06
N ARG A 66 -10.74 4.06 -26.65
CA ARG A 66 -10.40 2.99 -27.60
C ARG A 66 -10.65 3.50 -29.00
N ASN A 67 -9.58 3.75 -29.73
CA ASN A 67 -9.64 4.31 -31.07
C ASN A 67 -9.88 3.21 -32.11
N GLY A 68 -10.48 3.61 -33.24
CA GLY A 68 -10.74 2.69 -34.33
C GLY A 68 -9.50 2.16 -35.08
N ASP A 69 -8.32 2.72 -34.83
CA ASP A 69 -7.04 2.23 -35.32
C ASP A 69 -6.43 1.11 -34.42
N GLY A 70 -7.12 0.75 -33.34
CA GLY A 70 -6.70 -0.28 -32.38
C GLY A 70 -5.83 0.26 -31.24
N THR A 71 -5.55 1.57 -31.19
CA THR A 71 -4.87 2.18 -30.05
C THR A 71 -5.85 2.43 -28.91
N THR A 72 -5.40 2.20 -27.68
CA THR A 72 -6.11 2.60 -26.46
C THR A 72 -5.30 3.66 -25.74
N GLN A 73 -5.94 4.75 -25.38
CA GLN A 73 -5.37 5.84 -24.61
C GLN A 73 -6.06 5.93 -23.26
N VAL A 74 -5.29 6.10 -22.20
CA VAL A 74 -5.79 6.22 -20.83
C VAL A 74 -5.21 7.47 -20.19
N GLU A 75 -6.06 8.23 -19.53
CA GLU A 75 -5.67 9.26 -18.58
C GLU A 75 -6.16 8.85 -17.19
N PHE A 76 -5.26 8.80 -16.22
CA PHE A 76 -5.60 8.45 -14.84
C PHE A 76 -5.05 9.50 -13.88
N ILE A 77 -5.91 10.07 -13.05
CA ILE A 77 -5.55 11.03 -12.00
C ILE A 77 -6.20 10.57 -10.70
N PHE A 78 -5.39 10.44 -9.66
CA PHE A 78 -5.86 10.18 -8.31
C PHE A 78 -5.12 11.06 -7.33
N LYS A 79 -5.83 11.79 -6.48
CA LYS A 79 -5.26 12.65 -5.43
C LYS A 79 -6.05 12.46 -4.14
N ASP A 80 -5.36 11.97 -3.12
CA ASP A 80 -5.88 11.90 -1.76
C ASP A 80 -4.79 12.27 -0.77
N ASN A 81 -5.16 12.90 0.32
CA ASN A 81 -4.23 13.33 1.36
C ASN A 81 -3.02 14.12 0.77
N GLY A 82 -3.29 15.04 -0.15
CA GLY A 82 -2.31 15.94 -0.78
C GLY A 82 -1.34 15.28 -1.75
N ARG A 83 -1.53 14.03 -2.13
CA ARG A 83 -0.64 13.27 -3.01
C ARG A 83 -1.39 12.22 -3.82
N GLY A 84 -0.75 11.73 -4.88
CA GLY A 84 -1.30 10.68 -5.74
C GLY A 84 -0.76 10.81 -7.16
N PRO A 85 -0.90 9.75 -7.96
CA PRO A 85 -0.38 9.68 -9.32
C PRO A 85 -1.22 10.49 -10.32
N GLU A 86 -0.55 10.85 -11.43
CA GLU A 86 -1.19 11.36 -12.64
C GLU A 86 -0.62 10.62 -13.86
N LEU A 87 -1.37 9.85 -14.63
CA LEU A 87 -0.90 8.93 -15.67
C LEU A 87 -1.50 9.22 -17.04
N LYS A 88 -0.65 9.12 -18.07
CA LYS A 88 -1.08 8.94 -19.46
C LYS A 88 -0.47 7.67 -19.99
N GLU A 89 -1.32 6.81 -20.50
CA GLU A 89 -0.95 5.51 -21.01
C GLU A 89 -1.50 5.35 -22.43
N GLU A 90 -0.72 4.75 -23.30
CA GLU A 90 -1.13 4.41 -24.67
C GLU A 90 -0.65 2.99 -25.00
N PHE A 91 -1.52 2.17 -25.55
CA PHE A 91 -1.14 0.83 -25.92
C PHE A 91 -1.93 0.28 -27.09
N THR A 92 -1.40 -0.79 -27.68
CA THR A 92 -2.10 -1.66 -28.62
C THR A 92 -2.00 -3.11 -28.17
N VAL A 93 -3.01 -3.90 -28.49
CA VAL A 93 -3.05 -5.33 -28.17
C VAL A 93 -3.14 -6.15 -29.45
N ASN A 94 -2.64 -7.38 -29.43
CA ASN A 94 -2.82 -8.34 -30.50
C ASN A 94 -4.14 -9.13 -30.34
N LYS A 95 -4.36 -10.12 -31.23
CA LYS A 95 -5.59 -10.95 -31.25
C LYS A 95 -5.77 -11.81 -29.98
N ASP A 96 -4.69 -12.16 -29.30
CA ASP A 96 -4.77 -12.92 -28.04
C ASP A 96 -5.02 -12.02 -26.82
N GLY A 97 -5.12 -10.70 -27.00
CA GLY A 97 -5.43 -9.72 -25.96
C GLY A 97 -4.21 -9.20 -25.20
N THR A 98 -2.98 -9.62 -25.58
CA THR A 98 -1.75 -9.14 -24.90
C THR A 98 -1.15 -7.94 -25.61
N PHE A 99 -0.38 -7.12 -24.88
CA PHE A 99 0.26 -5.92 -25.44
C PHE A 99 1.19 -6.23 -26.60
N THR A 100 1.10 -5.44 -27.66
CA THR A 100 2.09 -5.35 -28.74
C THR A 100 2.96 -4.12 -28.61
N LYS A 101 2.37 -3.01 -28.19
CA LYS A 101 3.05 -1.78 -27.80
C LYS A 101 2.42 -1.26 -26.53
N TYR A 102 3.22 -0.65 -25.69
CA TYR A 102 2.79 -0.02 -24.45
C TYR A 102 3.70 1.16 -24.13
N HIS A 103 3.13 2.25 -23.70
CA HIS A 103 3.83 3.40 -23.16
C HIS A 103 3.02 4.03 -22.04
N VAL A 104 3.65 4.29 -20.93
CA VAL A 104 3.08 5.09 -19.84
C VAL A 104 4.06 6.17 -19.44
N ALA A 105 3.56 7.36 -19.24
CA ALA A 105 4.37 8.50 -18.82
C ALA A 105 3.65 9.35 -17.77
N GLY A 106 4.43 10.05 -16.93
CA GLY A 106 3.92 10.99 -15.99
C GLY A 106 4.57 11.12 -14.56
N THR A 107 3.94 11.21 -13.23
CA THR A 107 4.58 11.30 -11.88
C THR A 107 4.00 10.34 -10.85
N SER A 108 4.75 9.91 -9.87
CA SER A 108 4.34 9.02 -8.79
C SER A 108 3.57 9.72 -7.69
N THR A 109 3.10 8.94 -6.73
CA THR A 109 2.53 9.46 -5.48
C THR A 109 3.47 10.42 -4.74
N PHE A 110 4.78 10.26 -4.86
CA PHE A 110 5.79 11.11 -4.23
C PHE A 110 6.62 11.94 -5.25
N GLY A 111 6.14 12.05 -6.49
CA GLY A 111 6.68 12.98 -7.50
C GLY A 111 7.86 12.45 -8.34
N ALA A 112 8.26 11.19 -8.18
CA ALA A 112 9.27 10.64 -9.09
C ALA A 112 8.72 10.48 -10.51
N VAL A 113 9.59 10.50 -11.51
CA VAL A 113 9.22 10.37 -12.93
C VAL A 113 8.88 8.93 -13.25
N VAL A 114 7.87 8.69 -14.06
CA VAL A 114 7.68 7.44 -14.78
C VAL A 114 7.77 7.69 -16.26
N ASP A 115 8.46 6.79 -16.91
CA ASP A 115 8.49 6.65 -18.35
C ASP A 115 8.80 5.18 -18.64
N GLU A 116 7.80 4.45 -19.12
CA GLU A 116 7.93 3.00 -19.34
C GLU A 116 7.37 2.64 -20.71
N THR A 117 8.16 1.90 -21.49
CA THR A 117 7.80 1.41 -22.81
C THR A 117 7.94 -0.11 -22.89
N PHE A 118 7.05 -0.71 -23.67
CA PHE A 118 7.16 -2.11 -24.06
C PHE A 118 6.80 -2.27 -25.54
N SER A 119 7.48 -3.19 -26.20
CA SER A 119 7.13 -3.60 -27.56
C SER A 119 7.34 -5.10 -27.74
N ARG A 120 6.47 -5.71 -28.55
CA ARG A 120 6.60 -7.10 -28.97
C ARG A 120 6.46 -7.21 -30.48
N SER A 121 7.44 -7.86 -31.13
CA SER A 121 7.43 -8.18 -32.57
C SER A 121 7.74 -9.66 -32.75
N GLY A 122 6.73 -10.43 -33.16
CA GLY A 122 6.84 -11.90 -33.18
C GLY A 122 7.11 -12.45 -31.78
N ASP A 123 8.20 -13.22 -31.67
CA ASP A 123 8.63 -13.82 -30.41
C ASP A 123 9.57 -12.92 -29.60
N LYS A 124 9.95 -11.74 -30.10
CA LYS A 124 10.83 -10.82 -29.37
C LYS A 124 10.04 -9.78 -28.60
N ALA A 125 10.26 -9.72 -27.29
CA ALA A 125 9.73 -8.72 -26.38
C ALA A 125 10.88 -7.85 -25.85
N GLN A 126 10.66 -6.54 -25.79
CA GLN A 126 11.61 -5.56 -25.27
C GLN A 126 10.87 -4.58 -24.36
N TRP A 127 11.49 -4.19 -23.26
CA TRP A 127 10.96 -3.19 -22.34
C TRP A 127 12.06 -2.25 -21.81
N LYS A 128 11.62 -1.08 -21.45
CA LYS A 128 12.47 -0.08 -20.79
C LYS A 128 11.59 0.78 -19.90
N SER A 129 11.97 0.88 -18.64
CA SER A 129 11.40 1.81 -17.66
C SER A 129 12.50 2.77 -17.15
N THR A 130 12.16 3.62 -16.18
CA THR A 130 13.17 4.43 -15.47
C THR A 130 14.12 3.57 -14.64
N SER A 131 13.68 2.37 -14.21
CA SER A 131 14.39 1.53 -13.26
C SER A 131 14.90 0.20 -13.82
N ASP A 132 14.34 -0.28 -14.92
CA ASP A 132 14.83 -1.51 -15.56
C ASP A 132 14.70 -1.46 -17.08
N LYS A 133 15.41 -2.37 -17.74
CA LYS A 133 15.28 -2.65 -19.16
C LYS A 133 15.61 -4.10 -19.44
N GLY A 134 15.05 -4.63 -20.50
CA GLY A 134 15.38 -6.00 -20.92
C GLY A 134 14.81 -6.37 -22.27
N GLU A 135 15.23 -7.51 -22.72
CA GLU A 135 14.68 -8.21 -23.89
C GLU A 135 14.63 -9.71 -23.62
N GLN A 136 13.66 -10.38 -24.18
CA GLN A 136 13.58 -11.84 -24.13
C GLN A 136 12.83 -12.41 -25.32
N ASP A 137 13.13 -13.67 -25.65
CA ASP A 137 12.34 -14.45 -26.58
C ASP A 137 11.13 -15.05 -25.85
N VAL A 138 9.94 -14.83 -26.40
CA VAL A 138 8.66 -15.21 -25.80
C VAL A 138 7.90 -16.11 -26.77
N ALA A 139 7.95 -17.40 -26.55
CA ALA A 139 7.15 -18.34 -27.32
C ALA A 139 5.67 -18.30 -26.89
N GLY A 140 4.76 -18.11 -27.85
CA GLY A 140 3.31 -18.11 -27.60
C GLY A 140 2.79 -16.85 -26.88
N THR A 141 1.66 -16.99 -26.17
CA THR A 141 0.96 -15.89 -25.51
C THR A 141 1.60 -15.58 -24.16
N ALA A 142 1.99 -14.33 -23.94
CA ALA A 142 2.46 -13.83 -22.64
C ALA A 142 2.09 -12.35 -22.48
N LEU A 143 1.80 -11.93 -21.25
CA LEU A 143 1.39 -10.57 -20.92
C LEU A 143 2.54 -9.81 -20.27
N TYR A 144 2.82 -8.62 -20.77
CA TYR A 144 3.72 -7.69 -20.11
C TYR A 144 3.06 -7.10 -18.86
N THR A 145 3.78 -7.09 -17.74
CA THR A 145 3.36 -6.45 -16.50
C THR A 145 4.05 -5.10 -16.36
N PRO A 146 3.33 -3.99 -16.58
CA PRO A 146 3.92 -2.67 -16.39
C PRO A 146 4.24 -2.40 -14.92
N LEU A 147 5.38 -1.78 -14.63
CA LEU A 147 5.71 -1.31 -13.29
C LEU A 147 4.86 -0.11 -12.86
N GLY A 148 4.47 0.71 -13.81
CA GLY A 148 3.74 1.96 -13.59
C GLY A 148 2.41 2.04 -14.33
N GLY A 149 1.72 0.92 -14.57
CA GLY A 149 0.46 0.89 -15.32
C GLY A 149 -0.73 1.55 -14.62
N THR A 150 -1.73 1.95 -15.42
CA THR A 150 -3.02 2.40 -14.92
C THR A 150 -3.90 1.21 -14.50
N PRO A 151 -5.01 1.41 -13.78
CA PRO A 151 -6.02 0.36 -13.54
C PRO A 151 -6.58 -0.29 -14.81
N GLU A 152 -6.44 0.33 -15.98
CA GLU A 152 -6.88 -0.26 -17.25
C GLU A 152 -6.10 -1.54 -17.62
N SER A 153 -4.90 -1.73 -17.07
CA SER A 153 -4.14 -2.98 -17.21
C SER A 153 -4.94 -4.23 -16.77
N PHE A 154 -5.94 -4.07 -15.87
CA PHE A 154 -6.86 -5.15 -15.53
C PHE A 154 -7.73 -5.56 -16.70
N SER A 155 -8.22 -4.60 -17.51
CA SER A 155 -8.99 -4.93 -18.71
C SER A 155 -8.20 -5.82 -19.67
N VAL A 156 -6.94 -5.49 -19.89
CA VAL A 156 -6.04 -6.28 -20.75
C VAL A 156 -5.81 -7.68 -20.16
N ALA A 157 -5.55 -7.77 -18.85
CA ALA A 157 -5.38 -9.04 -18.17
C ALA A 157 -6.64 -9.92 -18.23
N PHE A 158 -7.82 -9.34 -17.99
CA PHE A 158 -9.10 -10.07 -18.06
C PHE A 158 -9.38 -10.59 -19.47
N ALA A 159 -9.25 -9.75 -20.48
CA ALA A 159 -9.49 -10.12 -21.87
C ALA A 159 -8.52 -11.22 -22.37
N ALA A 160 -7.23 -11.10 -22.02
CA ALA A 160 -6.22 -12.10 -22.36
C ALA A 160 -6.45 -13.44 -21.66
N LEU A 161 -6.76 -13.42 -20.36
CA LEU A 161 -7.03 -14.64 -19.58
C LEU A 161 -8.36 -15.31 -19.96
N ALA A 162 -9.38 -14.55 -20.36
CA ALA A 162 -10.65 -15.11 -20.85
C ALA A 162 -10.49 -15.96 -22.11
N LYS A 163 -9.43 -15.73 -22.90
CA LYS A 163 -9.07 -16.53 -24.08
C LYS A 163 -8.26 -17.80 -23.73
N ARG A 164 -7.94 -18.03 -22.45
CA ARG A 164 -7.16 -19.16 -21.97
C ARG A 164 -8.04 -20.21 -21.29
N SER A 165 -8.05 -21.42 -21.82
CA SER A 165 -8.83 -22.53 -21.23
C SER A 165 -8.30 -23.01 -19.87
N ASP A 166 -7.00 -22.79 -19.59
CA ASP A 166 -6.33 -23.15 -18.34
C ASP A 166 -6.38 -22.03 -17.28
N GLY A 167 -6.92 -20.84 -17.63
CA GLY A 167 -6.98 -19.67 -16.75
C GLY A 167 -5.61 -19.14 -16.32
N LYS A 168 -4.55 -19.44 -17.09
CA LYS A 168 -3.16 -19.06 -16.78
C LYS A 168 -2.50 -18.36 -17.95
N LEU A 169 -1.64 -17.40 -17.64
CA LEU A 169 -0.93 -16.58 -18.63
C LEU A 169 0.49 -16.29 -18.15
N PRO A 170 1.53 -16.71 -18.89
CA PRO A 170 2.90 -16.32 -18.62
C PRO A 170 3.04 -14.80 -18.62
N LEU A 171 3.88 -14.27 -17.72
CA LEU A 171 4.18 -12.85 -17.59
C LEU A 171 5.54 -12.51 -18.17
N ILE A 172 5.67 -11.29 -18.69
CA ILE A 172 6.92 -10.66 -19.10
C ILE A 172 7.21 -9.53 -18.10
N PRO A 173 8.42 -9.45 -17.52
CA PRO A 173 9.60 -10.26 -17.80
C PRO A 173 9.58 -11.67 -17.19
N SER A 174 8.76 -11.94 -16.18
CA SER A 174 8.70 -13.28 -15.57
C SER A 174 7.45 -13.46 -14.72
N GLY A 175 7.10 -14.71 -14.41
CA GLY A 175 5.96 -15.05 -13.57
C GLY A 175 4.85 -15.75 -14.32
N MET A 176 3.75 -15.99 -13.61
CA MET A 176 2.56 -16.64 -14.11
C MET A 176 1.32 -16.00 -13.49
N LEU A 177 0.51 -15.36 -14.29
CA LEU A 177 -0.78 -14.82 -13.88
C LEU A 177 -1.84 -15.91 -13.93
N SER A 178 -2.67 -15.98 -12.89
CA SER A 178 -3.86 -16.82 -12.86
C SER A 178 -5.07 -15.99 -12.44
N MET A 179 -6.23 -16.35 -12.96
CA MET A 179 -7.49 -15.66 -12.69
C MET A 179 -8.57 -16.65 -12.26
N ARG A 180 -9.37 -16.24 -11.27
CA ARG A 180 -10.53 -16.99 -10.80
C ARG A 180 -11.69 -16.04 -10.51
N LYS A 181 -12.88 -16.36 -11.03
CA LYS A 181 -14.12 -15.71 -10.60
C LYS A 181 -14.47 -16.15 -9.16
N ILE A 182 -14.78 -15.20 -8.30
CA ILE A 182 -15.10 -15.44 -6.89
C ILE A 182 -16.49 -14.96 -6.46
N ALA A 183 -17.11 -14.03 -7.23
CA ALA A 183 -18.50 -13.60 -7.02
C ALA A 183 -19.11 -13.02 -8.30
N GLU A 184 -20.42 -12.78 -8.28
CA GLU A 184 -21.16 -12.01 -9.28
C GLU A 184 -22.10 -11.04 -8.57
N ALA A 185 -22.35 -9.90 -9.21
CA ALA A 185 -23.31 -8.90 -8.74
C ALA A 185 -24.14 -8.34 -9.90
N GLU A 186 -25.33 -7.81 -9.59
CA GLU A 186 -26.10 -6.96 -10.49
C GLU A 186 -25.93 -5.51 -10.04
N VAL A 187 -25.60 -4.64 -10.98
CA VAL A 187 -25.43 -3.19 -10.78
C VAL A 187 -26.45 -2.43 -11.60
N THR A 188 -26.78 -1.22 -11.15
CA THR A 188 -27.82 -0.40 -11.77
C THR A 188 -27.35 1.01 -12.10
N LYS A 189 -27.78 1.53 -13.26
CA LYS A 189 -27.61 2.94 -13.67
C LYS A 189 -28.98 3.43 -14.15
N GLY A 190 -29.68 4.15 -13.28
CA GLY A 190 -31.10 4.46 -13.51
C GLY A 190 -31.93 3.18 -13.59
N THR A 191 -32.56 2.93 -14.74
CA THR A 191 -33.33 1.70 -15.01
C THR A 191 -32.52 0.59 -15.66
N GLU A 192 -31.30 0.88 -16.12
CA GLU A 192 -30.40 -0.09 -16.70
C GLU A 192 -29.87 -1.04 -15.63
N LYS A 193 -29.86 -2.35 -15.94
CA LYS A 193 -29.29 -3.40 -15.10
C LYS A 193 -28.16 -4.09 -15.86
N ARG A 194 -27.04 -4.31 -15.18
CA ARG A 194 -25.88 -4.98 -15.74
C ARG A 194 -25.32 -5.99 -14.75
N LYS A 195 -24.90 -7.16 -15.24
CA LYS A 195 -24.15 -8.13 -14.44
C LYS A 195 -22.66 -7.80 -14.49
N VAL A 196 -22.00 -7.95 -13.36
CA VAL A 196 -20.55 -7.82 -13.19
C VAL A 196 -20.03 -9.01 -12.40
N GLN A 197 -18.75 -9.33 -12.57
CA GLN A 197 -18.11 -10.47 -11.91
C GLN A 197 -16.88 -10.02 -11.15
N LEU A 198 -16.71 -10.57 -9.95
CA LEU A 198 -15.54 -10.31 -9.12
C LEU A 198 -14.45 -11.33 -9.45
N MET A 199 -13.29 -10.83 -9.85
CA MET A 199 -12.14 -11.61 -10.28
C MET A 199 -11.01 -11.49 -9.27
N ALA A 200 -10.41 -12.62 -8.90
CA ALA A 200 -9.16 -12.68 -8.14
C ALA A 200 -8.02 -13.05 -9.08
N LEU A 201 -7.05 -12.16 -9.20
CA LEU A 201 -5.80 -12.32 -9.95
C LEU A 201 -4.67 -12.69 -8.98
N THR A 202 -3.90 -13.74 -9.29
CA THR A 202 -2.76 -14.19 -8.49
C THR A 202 -1.52 -14.35 -9.34
N GLY A 203 -0.33 -14.13 -8.76
CA GLY A 203 0.96 -14.28 -9.44
C GLY A 203 1.68 -12.96 -9.73
N ILE A 204 1.07 -11.81 -9.41
CA ILE A 204 1.69 -10.48 -9.55
C ILE A 204 2.33 -10.08 -8.22
N GLY A 205 1.57 -10.12 -7.12
CA GLY A 205 2.01 -9.74 -5.79
C GLY A 205 1.94 -10.90 -4.79
N PHE A 206 2.14 -10.57 -3.50
CA PHE A 206 2.02 -11.53 -2.41
C PHE A 206 0.59 -11.99 -2.15
N THR A 207 -0.37 -11.13 -2.45
CA THR A 207 -1.79 -11.35 -2.19
C THR A 207 -2.56 -11.30 -3.50
N PRO A 208 -3.74 -11.90 -3.59
CA PRO A 208 -4.59 -11.72 -4.75
C PRO A 208 -4.91 -10.24 -4.99
N THR A 209 -4.87 -9.82 -6.23
CA THR A 209 -5.46 -8.54 -6.64
C THR A 209 -6.89 -8.78 -7.07
N ILE A 210 -7.84 -8.04 -6.50
CA ILE A 210 -9.27 -8.26 -6.67
C ILE A 210 -9.89 -7.07 -7.38
N ALA A 211 -10.62 -7.34 -8.47
CA ALA A 211 -11.31 -6.30 -9.22
C ALA A 211 -12.60 -6.83 -9.85
N TRP A 212 -13.55 -5.93 -10.08
CA TRP A 212 -14.81 -6.19 -10.75
C TRP A 212 -14.64 -6.04 -12.25
N ALA A 213 -15.03 -7.06 -12.99
CA ALA A 213 -15.01 -7.09 -14.44
C ALA A 213 -16.44 -7.11 -15.02
N THR A 214 -16.58 -6.67 -16.25
CA THR A 214 -17.80 -6.89 -17.03
C THR A 214 -17.96 -8.38 -17.34
N THR A 215 -19.15 -8.79 -17.78
CA THR A 215 -19.45 -10.20 -18.15
C THR A 215 -19.41 -10.45 -19.65
N ASP A 216 -18.87 -9.52 -20.41
CA ASP A 216 -18.74 -9.59 -21.87
C ASP A 216 -17.77 -10.71 -22.30
N ALA A 217 -17.78 -11.08 -23.58
CA ALA A 217 -16.85 -12.06 -24.14
C ALA A 217 -15.38 -11.61 -24.02
N GLU A 218 -15.12 -10.32 -24.05
CA GLU A 218 -13.85 -9.70 -23.72
C GLU A 218 -14.07 -8.83 -22.45
N PRO A 219 -13.91 -9.42 -21.26
CA PRO A 219 -14.19 -8.71 -20.02
C PRO A 219 -13.26 -7.51 -19.83
N ARG A 220 -13.81 -6.40 -19.34
CA ARG A 220 -13.11 -5.16 -19.06
C ARG A 220 -13.25 -4.80 -17.59
N LEU A 221 -12.38 -3.93 -17.09
CA LEU A 221 -12.53 -3.36 -15.77
C LEU A 221 -13.91 -2.68 -15.66
N PHE A 222 -14.64 -3.01 -14.63
CA PHE A 222 -15.87 -2.32 -14.23
C PHE A 222 -15.64 -1.47 -12.99
N ALA A 223 -14.98 -2.04 -11.97
CA ALA A 223 -14.56 -1.31 -10.79
C ALA A 223 -13.32 -1.96 -10.16
N PHE A 224 -12.45 -1.12 -9.62
CA PHE A 224 -11.38 -1.50 -8.71
C PHE A 224 -11.68 -0.92 -7.33
N ILE A 225 -11.96 -1.79 -6.37
CA ILE A 225 -12.30 -1.39 -5.01
C ILE A 225 -11.19 -1.89 -4.07
N PHE A 226 -10.58 -0.94 -3.39
CA PHE A 226 -9.72 -1.23 -2.23
C PHE A 226 -10.56 -0.94 -0.97
N PRO A 227 -11.07 -1.98 -0.29
CA PRO A 227 -12.05 -1.82 0.77
C PRO A 227 -11.62 -0.84 1.86
N GLY A 228 -12.51 0.08 2.20
CA GLY A 228 -12.27 1.14 3.18
C GLY A 228 -11.46 2.34 2.67
N PHE A 229 -10.85 2.28 1.47
CA PHE A 229 -9.95 3.32 0.98
C PHE A 229 -10.38 3.92 -0.36
N LEU A 230 -10.49 3.12 -1.43
CA LEU A 230 -10.70 3.60 -2.79
C LEU A 230 -11.77 2.79 -3.50
N GLN A 231 -12.64 3.49 -4.22
CA GLN A 231 -13.55 2.91 -5.21
C GLN A 231 -13.32 3.62 -6.55
N LEU A 232 -12.62 2.98 -7.49
CA LEU A 232 -12.61 3.39 -8.90
C LEU A 232 -13.73 2.63 -9.59
N ILE A 233 -14.76 3.31 -10.08
CA ILE A 233 -15.97 2.69 -10.63
C ILE A 233 -16.39 3.38 -11.92
N GLU A 234 -16.93 2.62 -12.90
CA GLU A 234 -17.45 3.14 -14.16
C GLU A 234 -18.49 4.23 -13.90
N GLU A 235 -18.37 5.36 -14.59
CA GLU A 235 -19.16 6.57 -14.38
C GLU A 235 -20.67 6.32 -14.56
N GLY A 236 -21.44 6.78 -13.58
CA GLY A 236 -22.88 6.56 -13.50
C GLY A 236 -23.30 5.33 -12.70
N TYR A 237 -22.34 4.49 -12.26
CA TYR A 237 -22.59 3.34 -11.39
C TYR A 237 -22.09 3.55 -9.94
N GLU A 238 -21.73 4.76 -9.55
CA GLU A 238 -21.12 5.09 -8.25
C GLU A 238 -21.99 4.65 -7.06
N LYS A 239 -23.31 4.70 -7.22
CA LYS A 239 -24.28 4.29 -6.19
C LYS A 239 -24.20 2.80 -5.82
N ASN A 240 -23.57 1.98 -6.65
CA ASN A 240 -23.38 0.56 -6.38
C ASN A 240 -22.11 0.29 -5.56
N GLY A 241 -21.21 1.26 -5.41
CA GLY A 241 -19.88 1.07 -4.80
C GLY A 241 -19.93 0.42 -3.42
N ALA A 242 -20.77 0.92 -2.52
CA ALA A 242 -20.90 0.35 -1.17
C ALA A 242 -21.42 -1.11 -1.17
N SER A 243 -22.36 -1.43 -2.07
CA SER A 243 -22.88 -2.80 -2.22
C SER A 243 -21.83 -3.74 -2.80
N LEU A 244 -21.07 -3.28 -3.81
CA LEU A 244 -19.98 -4.05 -4.42
C LEU A 244 -18.85 -4.29 -3.40
N GLU A 245 -18.48 -3.29 -2.60
CA GLU A 245 -17.49 -3.44 -1.54
C GLU A 245 -17.93 -4.47 -0.49
N THR A 246 -19.21 -4.43 -0.08
CA THR A 246 -19.77 -5.40 0.87
C THR A 246 -19.69 -6.83 0.33
N GLN A 247 -20.07 -7.03 -0.95
CA GLN A 247 -20.02 -8.33 -1.59
C GLN A 247 -18.58 -8.81 -1.81
N GLN A 248 -17.68 -7.90 -2.14
CA GLN A 248 -16.25 -8.18 -2.27
C GLN A 248 -15.67 -8.65 -0.93
N LYS A 249 -15.91 -7.93 0.17
CA LYS A 249 -15.48 -8.31 1.54
C LYS A 249 -15.98 -9.70 1.92
N ALA A 250 -17.22 -10.05 1.56
CA ALA A 250 -17.77 -11.37 1.82
C ALA A 250 -17.06 -12.48 1.03
N ALA A 251 -16.83 -12.26 -0.27
CA ALA A 251 -16.12 -13.21 -1.12
C ALA A 251 -14.65 -13.38 -0.71
N GLU A 252 -13.97 -12.29 -0.35
CA GLU A 252 -12.59 -12.32 0.17
C GLU A 252 -12.50 -13.09 1.49
N LYS A 253 -13.47 -12.92 2.38
CA LYS A 253 -13.56 -13.69 3.63
C LYS A 253 -13.60 -15.21 3.36
N ASP A 254 -14.39 -15.65 2.39
CA ASP A 254 -14.47 -17.09 2.05
C ASP A 254 -13.14 -17.63 1.53
N LEU A 255 -12.41 -16.82 0.75
CA LEU A 255 -11.06 -17.18 0.30
C LEU A 255 -10.09 -17.30 1.48
N LEU A 256 -10.13 -16.35 2.42
CA LEU A 256 -9.26 -16.31 3.59
C LEU A 256 -9.55 -17.48 4.55
N VAL A 257 -10.82 -17.83 4.75
CA VAL A 257 -11.20 -19.01 5.54
C VAL A 257 -10.62 -20.28 4.91
N ALA A 258 -10.75 -20.47 3.60
CA ALA A 258 -10.18 -21.62 2.91
C ALA A 258 -8.65 -21.63 2.97
N PHE A 259 -8.01 -20.47 2.89
CA PHE A 259 -6.55 -20.31 3.05
C PHE A 259 -6.11 -20.66 4.48
N ASN A 260 -6.81 -20.13 5.49
CA ASN A 260 -6.56 -20.44 6.89
C ASN A 260 -6.68 -21.94 7.19
N GLN A 261 -7.77 -22.58 6.77
CA GLN A 261 -7.98 -24.03 6.95
C GLN A 261 -6.87 -24.88 6.34
N ARG A 262 -6.26 -24.43 5.26
CA ARG A 262 -5.17 -25.14 4.59
C ARG A 262 -3.82 -24.97 5.29
N LEU A 263 -3.56 -23.81 5.89
CA LEU A 263 -2.24 -23.43 6.41
C LEU A 263 -2.15 -23.45 7.94
N ALA A 264 -3.24 -23.25 8.66
CA ALA A 264 -3.23 -23.28 10.10
C ALA A 264 -3.17 -24.73 10.60
N HIS A 265 -2.28 -24.97 11.56
CA HIS A 265 -2.12 -26.24 12.25
C HIS A 265 -2.29 -26.01 13.75
N PRO A 266 -3.56 -25.92 14.24
CA PRO A 266 -3.83 -25.65 15.65
C PRO A 266 -3.27 -26.77 16.53
N LEU A 267 -2.56 -26.39 17.58
CA LEU A 267 -1.96 -27.28 18.56
C LEU A 267 -2.76 -27.18 19.87
N ALA A 268 -3.89 -27.90 19.93
CA ALA A 268 -4.71 -27.93 21.13
C ALA A 268 -4.04 -28.77 22.23
N GLY A 269 -4.24 -28.41 23.51
CA GLY A 269 -3.68 -29.13 24.65
C GLY A 269 -2.21 -28.79 24.91
N THR A 270 -1.38 -29.81 25.13
CA THR A 270 0.03 -29.65 25.46
C THR A 270 0.91 -29.84 24.26
N THR A 271 1.90 -28.94 24.07
CA THR A 271 2.91 -29.02 23.03
C THR A 271 4.32 -29.01 23.64
N LEU A 272 5.10 -30.02 23.31
CA LEU A 272 6.51 -30.11 23.71
C LEU A 272 7.42 -29.76 22.52
N ILE A 273 8.15 -28.65 22.62
CA ILE A 273 9.22 -28.30 21.68
C ILE A 273 10.52 -28.87 22.24
N ARG A 274 11.07 -29.88 21.57
CA ARG A 274 12.31 -30.56 21.98
C ARG A 274 13.54 -29.98 21.33
N ASN A 275 14.66 -30.07 22.08
CA ASN A 275 15.99 -29.78 21.57
C ASN A 275 16.10 -28.39 20.91
N ALA A 276 15.52 -27.36 21.53
CA ALA A 276 15.60 -25.98 21.11
C ALA A 276 16.72 -25.25 21.85
N ARG A 277 17.39 -24.31 21.18
CA ARG A 277 18.23 -23.32 21.86
C ARG A 277 17.38 -22.08 22.15
N VAL A 278 16.98 -21.93 23.41
CA VAL A 278 16.09 -20.81 23.81
C VAL A 278 16.91 -19.52 23.91
N PHE A 279 16.44 -18.45 23.26
CA PHE A 279 16.99 -17.12 23.39
C PHE A 279 16.45 -16.43 24.63
N ASP A 280 17.35 -16.01 25.51
CA ASP A 280 17.05 -15.14 26.65
C ASP A 280 17.12 -13.68 26.20
N SER A 281 15.96 -13.02 26.15
CA SER A 281 15.86 -11.62 25.71
C SER A 281 16.35 -10.62 26.76
N GLU A 282 16.37 -10.96 28.04
CA GLU A 282 16.88 -10.06 29.09
C GLU A 282 18.42 -10.06 29.10
N GLY A 283 19.02 -11.25 29.05
CA GLY A 283 20.46 -11.40 29.03
C GLY A 283 21.08 -11.27 27.64
N ALA A 284 20.30 -11.15 26.56
CA ALA A 284 20.72 -11.19 25.17
C ALA A 284 21.64 -12.41 24.88
N THR A 285 21.34 -13.56 25.50
CA THR A 285 22.15 -14.77 25.42
C THR A 285 21.37 -15.92 24.80
N LEU A 286 22.12 -16.86 24.21
CA LEU A 286 21.54 -18.05 23.62
C LEU A 286 21.82 -19.26 24.52
N GLY A 287 20.75 -19.86 25.03
CA GLY A 287 20.86 -21.05 25.87
C GLY A 287 21.37 -22.30 25.14
N SER A 288 21.76 -23.30 25.89
CA SER A 288 22.02 -24.64 25.39
C SER A 288 20.73 -25.36 25.00
N GLY A 289 20.80 -26.59 24.47
CA GLY A 289 19.61 -27.37 24.10
C GLY A 289 18.62 -27.52 25.27
N SER A 290 17.38 -27.16 25.03
CA SER A 290 16.29 -27.17 26.01
C SER A 290 15.04 -27.81 25.43
N ASP A 291 14.21 -28.36 26.31
CA ASP A 291 12.84 -28.76 26.03
C ASP A 291 11.91 -27.70 26.61
N VAL A 292 10.95 -27.24 25.80
CA VAL A 292 9.95 -26.22 26.19
C VAL A 292 8.56 -26.83 26.11
N LEU A 293 7.88 -26.90 27.24
CA LEU A 293 6.51 -27.41 27.32
C LEU A 293 5.51 -26.25 27.40
N LEU A 294 4.56 -26.27 26.47
CA LEU A 294 3.47 -25.31 26.40
C LEU A 294 2.14 -26.01 26.73
N GLN A 295 1.25 -25.27 27.33
CA GLN A 295 -0.15 -25.67 27.52
C GLN A 295 -1.04 -24.42 27.39
N ASP A 296 -2.09 -24.52 26.57
CA ASP A 296 -3.07 -23.46 26.37
C ASP A 296 -2.45 -22.09 26.07
N GLY A 297 -1.45 -22.09 25.16
CA GLY A 297 -0.74 -20.89 24.72
C GLY A 297 0.28 -20.32 25.73
N ARG A 298 0.56 -21.03 26.85
CA ARG A 298 1.51 -20.60 27.88
C ARG A 298 2.70 -21.55 28.00
N ILE A 299 3.87 -21.01 28.22
CA ILE A 299 5.05 -21.81 28.60
C ILE A 299 4.89 -22.22 30.07
N ILE A 300 4.79 -23.54 30.32
CA ILE A 300 4.63 -24.08 31.67
C ILE A 300 5.90 -24.72 32.20
N ALA A 301 6.87 -25.02 31.35
CA ALA A 301 8.20 -25.49 31.77
C ALA A 301 9.26 -25.23 30.68
N ILE A 302 10.46 -24.95 31.11
CA ILE A 302 11.69 -25.00 30.30
C ILE A 302 12.67 -25.89 31.08
N SER A 303 13.17 -26.95 30.45
CA SER A 303 14.10 -27.91 31.04
C SER A 303 15.25 -28.18 30.09
N LYS A 304 16.34 -28.83 30.57
CA LYS A 304 17.41 -29.26 29.70
C LYS A 304 16.91 -30.29 28.68
N ALA A 305 17.46 -30.28 27.48
CA ALA A 305 17.06 -31.20 26.42
C ALA A 305 17.09 -32.67 26.87
N GLY A 306 15.97 -33.35 26.72
CA GLY A 306 15.74 -34.73 27.13
C GLY A 306 15.31 -34.92 28.59
N ASP A 307 15.24 -33.88 29.41
CA ASP A 307 14.81 -33.97 30.81
C ASP A 307 13.28 -33.89 30.99
N GLU A 308 12.56 -33.31 30.03
CA GLU A 308 11.10 -33.24 30.08
C GLU A 308 10.49 -34.64 29.82
N LYS A 309 9.82 -35.18 30.81
CA LYS A 309 9.24 -36.53 30.77
C LYS A 309 7.71 -36.53 30.65
N ARG A 310 7.06 -35.37 30.79
CA ARG A 310 5.60 -35.30 30.64
C ARG A 310 5.20 -35.67 29.22
N LYS A 311 4.14 -36.46 29.09
CA LYS A 311 3.56 -36.77 27.80
C LYS A 311 2.87 -35.50 27.25
N ALA A 312 3.15 -35.13 26.06
CA ALA A 312 2.48 -34.02 25.37
C ALA A 312 1.60 -34.55 24.23
N ASP A 313 0.54 -33.81 23.92
CA ASP A 313 -0.35 -34.11 22.79
C ASP A 313 0.34 -33.91 21.45
N HIS A 314 1.23 -32.91 21.39
CA HIS A 314 2.01 -32.58 20.20
C HIS A 314 3.51 -32.50 20.57
N VAL A 315 4.36 -32.97 19.66
CA VAL A 315 5.82 -32.89 19.82
C VAL A 315 6.41 -32.26 18.56
N VAL A 316 7.17 -31.18 18.76
CA VAL A 316 7.92 -30.48 17.70
C VAL A 316 9.41 -30.63 18.01
N ASP A 317 10.17 -31.28 17.15
CA ASP A 317 11.63 -31.32 17.28
C ASP A 317 12.26 -30.07 16.63
N ALA A 318 12.82 -29.21 17.45
CA ALA A 318 13.54 -28.03 16.98
C ALA A 318 14.88 -28.37 16.32
N ALA A 319 15.39 -29.59 16.48
CA ALA A 319 16.65 -30.05 15.88
C ALA A 319 17.84 -29.09 16.13
N GLY A 320 17.92 -28.53 17.33
CA GLY A 320 18.95 -27.56 17.71
C GLY A 320 18.74 -26.14 17.18
N ARG A 321 17.62 -25.86 16.51
CA ARG A 321 17.28 -24.51 16.05
C ARG A 321 17.00 -23.57 17.22
N VAL A 322 17.10 -22.28 16.96
CA VAL A 322 16.84 -21.24 17.96
C VAL A 322 15.34 -21.02 18.11
N LEU A 323 14.87 -21.00 19.34
CA LEU A 323 13.53 -20.57 19.71
C LEU A 323 13.61 -19.12 20.21
N LEU A 324 12.97 -18.22 19.51
CA LEU A 324 12.90 -16.80 19.81
C LEU A 324 11.49 -16.44 20.33
N PRO A 325 11.36 -15.38 21.16
CA PRO A 325 10.08 -14.69 21.28
C PRO A 325 9.56 -14.24 19.92
N GLY A 326 8.25 -14.21 19.73
CA GLY A 326 7.66 -13.67 18.51
C GLY A 326 8.05 -12.21 18.32
N LEU A 327 8.27 -11.79 17.07
CA LEU A 327 8.59 -10.41 16.75
C LEU A 327 7.35 -9.52 16.86
N PHE A 328 7.59 -8.24 17.11
CA PHE A 328 6.56 -7.19 17.14
C PHE A 328 6.77 -6.25 15.95
N ASP A 329 5.70 -5.98 15.19
CA ASP A 329 5.66 -4.86 14.26
C ASP A 329 4.90 -3.71 14.92
N MET A 330 5.61 -2.65 15.30
CA MET A 330 5.06 -1.55 16.09
C MET A 330 4.38 -0.49 15.23
N HIS A 331 4.42 -0.61 13.88
CA HIS A 331 3.75 0.34 12.97
C HIS A 331 3.20 -0.35 11.73
N ALA A 332 2.06 -0.95 11.87
CA ALA A 332 1.33 -1.58 10.77
C ALA A 332 0.05 -0.80 10.42
N HIS A 333 -0.43 -1.00 9.22
CA HIS A 333 -1.78 -0.71 8.75
C HIS A 333 -2.28 -1.98 8.08
N THR A 334 -2.83 -2.90 8.86
CA THR A 334 -3.05 -4.28 8.42
C THR A 334 -4.34 -4.44 7.63
N SER A 335 -4.37 -5.45 6.78
CA SER A 335 -5.57 -5.95 6.11
C SER A 335 -5.77 -7.43 6.39
N PHE A 336 -6.87 -7.99 5.92
CA PHE A 336 -7.15 -9.42 6.06
C PHE A 336 -6.11 -10.32 5.39
N TRP A 337 -5.39 -9.81 4.37
CA TRP A 337 -4.46 -10.62 3.56
C TRP A 337 -3.04 -10.68 4.12
N GLU A 338 -2.61 -9.69 4.89
CA GLU A 338 -1.22 -9.54 5.32
C GLU A 338 -0.87 -10.37 6.56
N GLY A 339 -1.86 -10.81 7.33
CA GLY A 339 -1.65 -11.55 8.56
C GLY A 339 -0.76 -12.78 8.41
N GLY A 340 -0.98 -13.58 7.34
CA GLY A 340 -0.14 -14.73 7.03
C GLY A 340 1.31 -14.37 6.69
N LEU A 341 1.55 -13.19 6.07
CA LEU A 341 2.89 -12.69 5.74
C LEU A 341 3.64 -12.26 7.00
N HIS A 342 2.97 -11.57 7.94
CA HIS A 342 3.54 -11.24 9.24
C HIS A 342 3.99 -12.50 9.98
N LEU A 343 3.12 -13.51 10.08
CA LEU A 343 3.46 -14.77 10.75
C LEU A 343 4.61 -15.52 10.05
N ALA A 344 4.65 -15.52 8.71
CA ALA A 344 5.75 -16.11 7.94
C ALA A 344 7.09 -15.40 8.20
N ALA A 345 7.06 -14.11 8.54
CA ALA A 345 8.23 -13.34 8.94
C ALA A 345 8.57 -13.48 10.45
N GLY A 346 7.80 -14.26 11.22
CA GLY A 346 7.98 -14.41 12.66
C GLY A 346 7.36 -13.30 13.51
N VAL A 347 6.57 -12.40 12.90
CA VAL A 347 5.84 -11.36 13.61
C VAL A 347 4.54 -11.93 14.16
N THR A 348 4.44 -12.01 15.47
CA THR A 348 3.28 -12.58 16.18
C THR A 348 2.36 -11.54 16.83
N THR A 349 2.80 -10.29 16.86
CA THR A 349 2.02 -9.16 17.36
C THR A 349 2.28 -7.95 16.47
N ILE A 350 1.22 -7.24 16.11
CA ILE A 350 1.31 -5.98 15.38
C ILE A 350 0.59 -4.87 16.13
N ARG A 351 1.06 -3.66 15.98
CA ARG A 351 0.33 -2.46 16.38
C ARG A 351 -0.22 -1.79 15.14
N ASP A 352 -1.55 -1.83 14.97
CA ASP A 352 -2.21 -1.13 13.85
C ASP A 352 -2.37 0.35 14.19
N MET A 353 -1.67 1.20 13.43
CA MET A 353 -1.56 2.63 13.68
C MET A 353 -2.59 3.47 12.90
N GLY A 354 -3.69 2.88 12.49
CA GLY A 354 -4.84 3.53 11.86
C GLY A 354 -5.40 2.74 10.71
N ASN A 355 -6.71 2.54 10.77
CA ASN A 355 -7.45 1.72 9.82
C ASN A 355 -8.91 2.19 9.74
N ASP A 356 -9.66 1.71 8.76
CA ASP A 356 -11.12 1.78 8.82
C ASP A 356 -11.61 1.03 10.06
N ASN A 357 -12.34 1.73 10.93
CA ASN A 357 -12.73 1.22 12.24
C ASN A 357 -13.51 -0.09 12.15
N ALA A 358 -14.45 -0.20 11.21
CA ALA A 358 -15.27 -1.40 11.05
C ALA A 358 -14.45 -2.59 10.53
N THR A 359 -13.57 -2.34 9.59
CA THR A 359 -12.65 -3.35 9.02
C THR A 359 -11.69 -3.87 10.10
N LEU A 360 -11.09 -2.98 10.91
CA LEU A 360 -10.16 -3.37 11.96
C LEU A 360 -10.85 -4.18 13.08
N GLN A 361 -12.02 -3.75 13.52
CA GLN A 361 -12.79 -4.51 14.51
C GLN A 361 -13.18 -5.90 14.00
N GLN A 362 -13.56 -6.00 12.74
CA GLN A 362 -13.87 -7.29 12.12
C GLN A 362 -12.62 -8.19 12.04
N LEU A 363 -11.47 -7.63 11.68
CA LEU A 363 -10.19 -8.35 11.62
C LEU A 363 -9.81 -8.90 13.01
N ILE A 364 -9.85 -8.05 14.03
CA ILE A 364 -9.56 -8.44 15.43
C ILE A 364 -10.52 -9.56 15.88
N ALA A 365 -11.81 -9.44 15.59
CA ALA A 365 -12.78 -10.46 15.94
C ALA A 365 -12.52 -11.82 15.24
N GLN A 366 -12.08 -11.80 13.97
CA GLN A 366 -11.74 -13.03 13.24
C GLN A 366 -10.41 -13.65 13.72
N GLU A 367 -9.43 -12.84 14.08
CA GLU A 367 -8.17 -13.29 14.70
C GLU A 367 -8.46 -13.98 16.05
N GLN A 368 -9.19 -13.31 16.95
CA GLN A 368 -9.54 -13.85 18.26
C GLN A 368 -10.39 -15.12 18.18
N ALA A 369 -11.24 -15.24 17.17
CA ALA A 369 -12.03 -16.44 16.92
C ALA A 369 -11.22 -17.60 16.29
N GLY A 370 -9.95 -17.38 15.93
CA GLY A 370 -9.11 -18.36 15.23
C GLY A 370 -9.52 -18.60 13.77
N ASN A 371 -10.33 -17.72 13.19
CA ASN A 371 -10.79 -17.82 11.80
C ASN A 371 -9.85 -17.16 10.80
N LEU A 372 -8.89 -16.37 11.28
CA LEU A 372 -7.93 -15.64 10.47
C LEU A 372 -6.51 -15.96 10.91
N LEU A 373 -5.67 -16.37 9.96
CA LEU A 373 -4.25 -16.56 10.17
C LEU A 373 -3.57 -15.17 10.21
N ALA A 374 -3.47 -14.63 11.40
CA ALA A 374 -2.95 -13.29 11.66
C ALA A 374 -2.20 -13.21 12.98
N PRO A 375 -1.26 -12.25 13.15
CA PRO A 375 -0.70 -11.92 14.46
C PRO A 375 -1.77 -11.29 15.35
N HIS A 376 -1.50 -11.27 16.66
CA HIS A 376 -2.31 -10.49 17.58
C HIS A 376 -2.27 -9.00 17.24
N VAL A 377 -3.42 -8.34 17.20
CA VAL A 377 -3.55 -6.93 16.79
C VAL A 377 -3.80 -6.03 17.99
N VAL A 378 -2.89 -5.08 18.22
CA VAL A 378 -3.07 -3.98 19.18
C VAL A 378 -3.48 -2.74 18.39
N PRO A 379 -4.73 -2.26 18.50
CA PRO A 379 -5.22 -1.15 17.69
C PRO A 379 -4.84 0.22 18.26
N ALA A 380 -4.60 1.20 17.38
CA ALA A 380 -4.54 2.62 17.72
C ALA A 380 -5.70 3.37 17.07
N GLY A 381 -6.38 4.19 17.86
CA GLY A 381 -7.54 4.95 17.43
C GLY A 381 -7.15 6.18 16.61
N PHE A 382 -7.29 6.12 15.30
CA PHE A 382 -6.89 7.19 14.39
C PHE A 382 -7.88 8.37 14.42
N ILE A 383 -7.36 9.57 14.65
CA ILE A 383 -8.14 10.82 14.66
C ILE A 383 -7.47 11.86 13.76
N GLU A 384 -8.19 12.30 12.75
CA GLU A 384 -7.77 13.32 11.78
C GLU A 384 -8.71 14.52 11.83
N GLY A 385 -8.21 15.72 11.49
CA GLY A 385 -9.03 16.92 11.31
C GLY A 385 -9.61 17.01 9.91
N GLU A 386 -10.80 17.60 9.78
CA GLU A 386 -11.45 17.80 8.48
C GLU A 386 -10.68 18.81 7.63
N SER A 387 -10.21 18.38 6.48
CA SER A 387 -9.56 19.22 5.46
C SER A 387 -9.59 18.52 4.10
N PRO A 388 -9.31 19.23 2.99
CA PRO A 388 -9.08 18.59 1.69
C PRO A 388 -7.91 17.59 1.66
N MET A 389 -7.01 17.65 2.67
CA MET A 389 -5.83 16.80 2.80
C MET A 389 -5.96 15.77 3.92
N SER A 390 -7.17 15.50 4.42
CA SER A 390 -7.38 14.54 5.51
C SER A 390 -7.18 13.11 5.04
N ALA A 391 -6.40 12.34 5.79
CA ALA A 391 -6.41 10.88 5.72
C ALA A 391 -7.67 10.35 6.44
N ARG A 392 -8.20 9.22 5.97
CA ARG A 392 -9.52 8.73 6.43
C ARG A 392 -9.45 7.31 6.99
N ASN A 393 -8.44 7.08 7.81
CA ASN A 393 -8.17 5.77 8.44
C ASN A 393 -8.81 5.66 9.84
N GLY A 394 -9.92 6.33 10.08
CA GLY A 394 -10.62 6.37 11.35
C GLY A 394 -11.57 7.56 11.43
N PHE A 395 -11.65 8.23 12.57
CA PHE A 395 -12.51 9.40 12.71
C PHE A 395 -11.89 10.66 12.10
N VAL A 396 -12.69 11.39 11.32
CA VAL A 396 -12.39 12.75 10.85
C VAL A 396 -13.26 13.72 11.62
N ILE A 397 -12.63 14.63 12.39
CA ILE A 397 -13.31 15.51 13.34
C ILE A 397 -13.19 16.98 12.94
N LYS A 398 -14.12 17.80 13.42
CA LYS A 398 -14.13 19.26 13.19
C LYS A 398 -13.72 20.06 14.43
N ASP A 399 -14.02 19.51 15.60
CA ASP A 399 -13.94 20.21 16.88
C ASP A 399 -13.64 19.25 18.04
N LEU A 400 -13.54 19.82 19.25
CA LEU A 400 -13.28 19.09 20.48
C LEU A 400 -14.38 18.07 20.81
N ALA A 401 -15.63 18.38 20.50
CA ALA A 401 -16.73 17.43 20.77
C ALA A 401 -16.58 16.17 19.91
N GLY A 402 -16.21 16.34 18.64
CA GLY A 402 -15.89 15.24 17.76
C GLY A 402 -14.67 14.43 18.23
N ALA A 403 -13.62 15.09 18.71
CA ALA A 403 -12.44 14.43 19.25
C ALA A 403 -12.78 13.60 20.51
N LYS A 404 -13.56 14.14 21.44
CA LYS A 404 -14.02 13.41 22.63
C LYS A 404 -14.91 12.22 22.27
N HIS A 405 -15.82 12.38 21.32
CA HIS A 405 -16.64 11.26 20.83
C HIS A 405 -15.78 10.13 20.24
N ALA A 406 -14.77 10.47 19.45
CA ALA A 406 -13.84 9.48 18.91
C ALA A 406 -13.08 8.73 20.02
N ILE A 407 -12.57 9.48 21.02
CA ILE A 407 -11.85 8.90 22.16
C ILE A 407 -12.76 7.97 22.99
N ASP A 408 -14.00 8.39 23.26
CA ASP A 408 -14.98 7.55 23.97
C ASP A 408 -15.21 6.25 23.22
N TRP A 409 -15.45 6.33 21.90
CA TRP A 409 -15.66 5.15 21.07
C TRP A 409 -14.43 4.22 21.11
N TYR A 410 -13.22 4.73 20.94
CA TYR A 410 -12.00 3.93 20.99
C TYR A 410 -11.80 3.28 22.36
N SER A 411 -12.02 4.03 23.45
CA SER A 411 -11.93 3.51 24.82
C SER A 411 -12.93 2.37 25.05
N GLU A 412 -14.17 2.53 24.61
CA GLU A 412 -15.23 1.50 24.72
C GLU A 412 -14.92 0.24 23.90
N HIS A 413 -14.13 0.36 22.83
CA HIS A 413 -13.70 -0.76 21.98
C HIS A 413 -12.32 -1.31 22.34
N GLY A 414 -11.76 -0.91 23.51
CA GLY A 414 -10.53 -1.48 24.04
C GLY A 414 -9.24 -1.01 23.38
N TYR A 415 -9.25 0.13 22.71
CA TYR A 415 -8.02 0.72 22.16
C TYR A 415 -7.16 1.32 23.27
N PRO A 416 -5.87 0.92 23.39
CA PRO A 416 -5.00 1.44 24.45
C PRO A 416 -4.44 2.84 24.18
N GLN A 417 -4.58 3.32 22.95
CA GLN A 417 -4.02 4.60 22.51
C GLN A 417 -4.81 5.22 21.38
N ILE A 418 -4.64 6.55 21.20
CA ILE A 418 -5.05 7.26 19.99
C ILE A 418 -3.84 7.64 19.15
N LYS A 419 -4.06 7.76 17.83
CA LYS A 419 -3.11 8.33 16.86
C LYS A 419 -3.69 9.59 16.25
N ILE A 420 -3.12 10.74 16.55
CA ILE A 420 -3.45 12.04 15.95
C ILE A 420 -2.73 12.17 14.60
N TYR A 421 -3.36 12.83 13.63
CA TYR A 421 -2.80 12.95 12.29
C TYR A 421 -2.69 14.41 11.81
N ASN A 422 -2.24 14.61 10.56
CA ASN A 422 -1.67 15.86 10.05
C ASN A 422 -2.59 17.08 10.10
N SER A 423 -3.89 16.94 9.82
CA SER A 423 -4.83 18.06 9.75
C SER A 423 -5.57 18.29 11.07
N PHE A 424 -5.18 17.59 12.14
CA PHE A 424 -5.82 17.75 13.44
C PHE A 424 -5.76 19.24 13.90
N PRO A 425 -6.89 19.82 14.39
CA PRO A 425 -6.92 21.22 14.78
C PRO A 425 -6.04 21.47 16.01
N LYS A 426 -4.90 22.13 15.82
CA LYS A 426 -3.91 22.37 16.90
C LYS A 426 -4.49 23.07 18.12
N ALA A 427 -5.51 23.90 17.95
CA ALA A 427 -6.11 24.67 19.05
C ALA A 427 -6.81 23.80 20.10
N ILE A 428 -7.27 22.60 19.74
CA ILE A 428 -7.95 21.68 20.67
C ILE A 428 -7.04 20.55 21.16
N LEU A 429 -5.77 20.55 20.76
CA LEU A 429 -4.85 19.48 21.09
C LEU A 429 -4.67 19.30 22.62
N PRO A 430 -4.43 20.34 23.43
CA PRO A 430 -4.22 20.17 24.89
C PRO A 430 -5.40 19.51 25.61
N GLU A 431 -6.64 19.91 25.24
CA GLU A 431 -7.83 19.34 25.85
C GLU A 431 -8.11 17.91 25.35
N THR A 432 -7.75 17.62 24.11
CA THR A 432 -7.88 16.27 23.53
C THR A 432 -6.92 15.30 24.20
N THR A 433 -5.65 15.67 24.37
CA THR A 433 -4.64 14.81 25.02
C THR A 433 -4.99 14.57 26.48
N ALA A 434 -5.37 15.63 27.22
CA ALA A 434 -5.83 15.51 28.61
C ALA A 434 -7.06 14.58 28.72
N TYR A 435 -7.99 14.66 27.76
CA TYR A 435 -9.16 13.79 27.75
C TYR A 435 -8.81 12.33 27.48
N ALA A 436 -7.92 12.05 26.51
CA ALA A 436 -7.43 10.69 26.24
C ALA A 436 -6.73 10.10 27.47
N HIS A 437 -5.86 10.87 28.12
CA HIS A 437 -5.20 10.46 29.37
C HIS A 437 -6.21 10.17 30.49
N SER A 438 -7.30 10.95 30.60
CA SER A 438 -8.36 10.68 31.59
C SER A 438 -9.09 9.35 31.38
N LYS A 439 -9.03 8.83 30.15
CA LYS A 439 -9.54 7.47 29.79
C LYS A 439 -8.46 6.38 29.89
N GLY A 440 -7.26 6.71 30.36
CA GLY A 440 -6.12 5.78 30.44
C GLY A 440 -5.48 5.46 29.09
N MET A 441 -5.78 6.22 28.05
CA MET A 441 -5.23 6.03 26.70
C MET A 441 -3.98 6.86 26.49
N ARG A 442 -2.97 6.30 25.84
CA ARG A 442 -1.79 7.05 25.37
C ARG A 442 -2.13 7.88 24.14
N VAL A 443 -1.38 8.96 23.96
CA VAL A 443 -1.50 9.84 22.79
C VAL A 443 -0.24 9.73 21.95
N SER A 444 -0.43 9.38 20.70
CA SER A 444 0.65 9.22 19.73
C SER A 444 0.26 9.85 18.40
N GLY A 445 1.19 9.97 17.48
CA GLY A 445 0.81 10.36 16.10
C GLY A 445 1.85 11.16 15.35
N HIS A 446 1.36 11.72 14.25
CA HIS A 446 2.04 12.77 13.51
C HIS A 446 1.92 14.10 14.27
N ILE A 447 2.76 15.04 13.94
CA ILE A 447 2.63 16.39 14.45
C ILE A 447 1.58 17.15 13.60
N PRO A 448 0.53 17.71 14.21
CA PRO A 448 -0.45 18.52 13.49
C PRO A 448 0.23 19.67 12.72
N VAL A 449 -0.31 19.98 11.55
CA VAL A 449 0.23 21.05 10.69
C VAL A 449 0.32 22.38 11.44
N PHE A 450 1.39 23.13 11.19
CA PHE A 450 1.72 24.40 11.86
C PHE A 450 2.01 24.27 13.37
N LEU A 451 2.38 23.07 13.82
CA LEU A 451 3.01 22.81 15.10
C LEU A 451 4.42 22.25 14.90
N ARG A 452 5.25 22.41 15.93
CA ARG A 452 6.55 21.71 16.05
C ARG A 452 6.41 20.52 16.98
N ALA A 453 7.32 19.57 16.86
CA ALA A 453 7.23 18.35 17.65
C ALA A 453 7.32 18.61 19.16
N HIS A 454 8.21 19.54 19.61
CA HIS A 454 8.29 19.89 21.04
C HIS A 454 6.98 20.49 21.56
N GLU A 455 6.29 21.33 20.77
CA GLU A 455 5.00 21.91 21.18
C GLU A 455 3.91 20.83 21.34
N ALA A 456 3.93 19.79 20.51
CA ALA A 456 2.99 18.66 20.64
C ALA A 456 3.29 17.84 21.91
N VAL A 457 4.56 17.63 22.25
CA VAL A 457 4.98 16.95 23.48
C VAL A 457 4.56 17.76 24.72
N GLU A 458 4.79 19.08 24.74
CA GLU A 458 4.31 19.97 25.80
C GLU A 458 2.78 19.93 25.97
N GLN A 459 2.06 19.62 24.89
CA GLN A 459 0.61 19.50 24.88
C GLN A 459 0.11 18.07 25.13
N GLY A 460 0.99 17.15 25.55
CA GLY A 460 0.61 15.85 26.07
C GLY A 460 0.81 14.66 25.13
N TYR A 461 1.67 14.76 24.11
CA TYR A 461 2.08 13.58 23.33
C TYR A 461 2.98 12.66 24.14
N ASP A 462 2.64 11.38 24.20
CA ASP A 462 3.48 10.33 24.78
C ASP A 462 4.44 9.71 23.75
N GLU A 463 4.10 9.80 22.47
CA GLU A 463 4.86 9.13 21.40
C GLU A 463 4.74 9.88 20.07
N ILE A 464 5.86 9.99 19.34
CA ILE A 464 5.90 10.56 17.98
C ILE A 464 6.22 9.43 17.00
N GLN A 465 5.37 9.28 15.98
CA GLN A 465 5.63 8.38 14.86
C GLN A 465 6.42 9.09 13.77
N HIS A 466 7.32 8.31 13.13
CA HIS A 466 8.13 8.71 11.98
C HIS A 466 9.24 9.70 12.30
N ILE A 467 10.45 9.30 11.95
CA ILE A 467 11.67 10.10 12.19
C ILE A 467 11.61 11.49 11.57
N ASN A 468 10.94 11.62 10.40
CA ASN A 468 10.78 12.92 9.77
C ASN A 468 9.97 13.90 10.64
N GLN A 469 8.93 13.42 11.36
CA GLN A 469 8.13 14.28 12.24
C GLN A 469 8.97 14.85 13.39
N VAL A 470 9.90 14.05 13.91
CA VAL A 470 10.83 14.47 14.94
C VAL A 470 11.81 15.53 14.42
N LEU A 471 12.39 15.30 13.24
CA LEU A 471 13.40 16.17 12.63
C LEU A 471 12.80 17.44 12.02
N LEU A 472 11.55 17.41 11.58
CA LEU A 472 10.82 18.61 11.13
C LEU A 472 10.71 19.66 12.23
N ASN A 473 10.91 19.31 13.49
CA ASN A 473 11.02 20.28 14.60
C ASN A 473 12.00 21.43 14.31
N PHE A 474 13.06 21.16 13.56
CA PHE A 474 14.12 22.13 13.21
C PHE A 474 13.95 22.74 11.83
N LEU A 475 13.15 22.13 10.96
CA LEU A 475 13.13 22.44 9.54
C LEU A 475 11.90 23.23 9.09
N VAL A 476 10.83 23.21 9.87
CA VAL A 476 9.59 23.92 9.56
C VAL A 476 9.58 25.33 10.06
N THR A 477 8.84 26.19 9.36
CA THR A 477 8.43 27.52 9.79
C THR A 477 6.95 27.49 10.18
N ASP A 478 6.44 28.57 10.74
CA ASP A 478 5.02 28.70 11.14
C ASP A 478 4.05 28.66 9.93
N THR A 479 4.58 28.76 8.71
CA THR A 479 3.82 28.70 7.45
C THR A 479 4.07 27.43 6.64
N THR A 480 4.94 26.54 7.09
CA THR A 480 5.25 25.29 6.38
C THR A 480 4.07 24.31 6.49
N ASP A 481 3.47 23.97 5.37
CA ASP A 481 2.38 22.99 5.33
C ASP A 481 2.94 21.55 5.20
N THR A 482 3.10 20.89 6.35
CA THR A 482 3.60 19.51 6.43
C THR A 482 2.60 18.44 5.93
N ARG A 483 1.42 18.82 5.45
CA ARG A 483 0.48 17.91 4.78
C ARG A 483 0.89 17.63 3.34
N THR A 484 1.71 18.51 2.75
CA THR A 484 2.27 18.37 1.40
C THR A 484 3.44 17.36 1.37
N LEU A 485 4.06 17.20 0.21
CA LEU A 485 5.28 16.41 0.06
C LEU A 485 6.48 17.00 0.80
N ASP A 486 6.42 18.25 1.23
CA ASP A 486 7.50 18.92 1.98
C ASP A 486 7.90 18.16 3.24
N ARG A 487 6.96 17.44 3.87
CA ARG A 487 7.30 16.59 5.02
C ARG A 487 8.30 15.48 4.70
N PHE A 488 8.49 15.13 3.44
CA PHE A 488 9.47 14.14 2.98
C PHE A 488 10.69 14.82 2.35
N TYR A 489 10.44 15.84 1.51
CA TYR A 489 11.53 16.53 0.81
C TYR A 489 12.39 17.40 1.74
N LEU A 490 11.81 18.13 2.69
CA LEU A 490 12.59 18.94 3.64
C LEU A 490 13.60 18.09 4.44
N PRO A 491 13.21 16.96 5.07
CA PRO A 491 14.18 16.11 5.72
C PRO A 491 15.22 15.52 4.76
N ALA A 492 14.81 15.05 3.58
CA ALA A 492 15.74 14.52 2.58
C ALA A 492 16.78 15.55 2.13
N GLU A 493 16.36 16.79 1.96
CA GLU A 493 17.23 17.89 1.52
C GLU A 493 18.17 18.44 2.60
N LYS A 494 17.77 18.42 3.87
CA LYS A 494 18.40 19.25 4.91
C LYS A 494 19.00 18.50 6.09
N VAL A 495 18.47 17.31 6.44
CA VAL A 495 18.93 16.58 7.64
C VAL A 495 20.40 16.17 7.53
N GLY A 496 20.89 15.88 6.33
CA GLY A 496 22.29 15.55 6.10
C GLY A 496 23.30 16.60 6.56
N ASP A 497 22.90 17.86 6.60
CA ASP A 497 23.76 18.99 6.99
C ASP A 497 23.51 19.46 8.43
N MET A 498 22.62 18.79 9.19
CA MET A 498 22.38 19.13 10.59
C MET A 498 23.57 18.70 11.47
N ASP A 499 23.97 19.60 12.35
CA ASP A 499 24.92 19.33 13.42
C ASP A 499 24.16 18.84 14.66
N PHE A 500 24.26 17.53 14.94
CA PHE A 500 23.57 16.94 16.09
C PHE A 500 24.24 17.24 17.43
N ASP A 501 25.49 17.68 17.44
CA ASP A 501 26.19 18.14 18.66
C ASP A 501 25.83 19.58 18.98
N SER A 502 25.13 20.29 18.08
CA SER A 502 24.69 21.65 18.34
C SER A 502 23.76 21.76 19.55
N LYS A 503 23.88 22.85 20.28
CA LYS A 503 23.07 23.09 21.50
C LYS A 503 21.55 22.93 21.25
N PRO A 504 20.94 23.43 20.15
CA PRO A 504 19.51 23.27 19.92
C PRO A 504 19.08 21.80 19.80
N VAL A 505 19.90 20.95 19.17
CA VAL A 505 19.59 19.51 19.02
C VAL A 505 19.76 18.81 20.36
N GLN A 506 20.85 19.07 21.09
CA GLN A 506 21.09 18.47 22.40
C GLN A 506 20.03 18.87 23.42
N ASP A 507 19.60 20.15 23.44
CA ASP A 507 18.49 20.61 24.27
C ASP A 507 17.18 19.88 23.94
N TYR A 508 16.90 19.64 22.64
CA TYR A 508 15.71 18.91 22.23
C TYR A 508 15.76 17.42 22.61
N LEU A 509 16.90 16.78 22.47
CA LEU A 509 17.08 15.39 22.95
C LEU A 509 16.87 15.28 24.47
N ALA A 510 17.44 16.23 25.24
CA ALA A 510 17.23 16.31 26.69
C ALA A 510 15.76 16.55 27.04
N PHE A 511 15.07 17.40 26.28
CA PHE A 511 13.64 17.66 26.40
C PHE A 511 12.80 16.41 26.19
N LEU A 512 13.03 15.68 25.08
CA LEU A 512 12.32 14.42 24.79
C LEU A 512 12.56 13.37 25.89
N ALA A 513 13.80 13.24 26.36
CA ALA A 513 14.15 12.34 27.46
C ALA A 513 13.47 12.73 28.78
N GLN A 514 13.42 14.01 29.11
CA GLN A 514 12.74 14.53 30.30
C GLN A 514 11.24 14.22 30.28
N HIS A 515 10.60 14.34 29.11
CA HIS A 515 9.18 14.05 28.94
C HIS A 515 8.91 12.55 28.73
N LYS A 516 9.97 11.71 28.67
CA LYS A 516 9.88 10.26 28.40
C LYS A 516 9.13 9.97 27.10
N THR A 517 9.28 10.85 26.12
CA THR A 517 8.62 10.71 24.81
C THR A 517 9.18 9.51 24.09
N VAL A 518 8.32 8.61 23.66
CA VAL A 518 8.68 7.46 22.83
C VAL A 518 8.78 7.90 21.38
N ILE A 519 9.77 7.41 20.66
CA ILE A 519 9.90 7.62 19.22
C ILE A 519 9.72 6.27 18.51
N ASP A 520 8.77 6.22 17.61
CA ASP A 520 8.60 5.14 16.65
C ASP A 520 9.09 5.63 15.28
N PRO A 521 10.38 5.44 14.95
CA PRO A 521 11.03 6.15 13.84
C PRO A 521 10.62 5.64 12.46
N THR A 522 10.13 4.39 12.34
CA THR A 522 9.79 3.75 11.07
C THR A 522 10.88 3.88 9.99
N LEU A 523 12.14 3.70 10.36
CA LEU A 523 13.31 3.94 9.50
C LEU A 523 13.26 3.17 8.18
N THR A 524 12.81 1.89 8.22
CA THR A 524 12.67 1.08 7.01
C THR A 524 11.70 1.72 5.99
N THR A 525 10.63 2.36 6.48
CA THR A 525 9.71 3.11 5.62
C THR A 525 10.43 4.27 4.95
N PHE A 526 11.30 4.98 5.68
CA PHE A 526 12.03 6.15 5.16
C PHE A 526 13.21 5.80 4.25
N ASP A 527 13.57 4.53 4.08
CA ASP A 527 14.57 4.11 3.09
C ASP A 527 14.23 4.59 1.66
N PHE A 528 12.93 4.79 1.37
CA PHE A 528 12.47 5.28 0.07
C PHE A 528 13.03 6.65 -0.34
N ILE A 529 13.44 7.50 0.61
CA ILE A 529 13.94 8.85 0.28
C ILE A 529 15.24 8.81 -0.51
N ARG A 530 16.07 7.79 -0.31
CA ARG A 530 17.36 7.61 -0.98
C ARG A 530 17.33 6.62 -2.13
N GLN A 531 16.21 5.93 -2.34
CA GLN A 531 16.07 4.92 -3.39
C GLN A 531 16.15 5.55 -4.77
N ARG A 532 17.14 5.14 -5.55
CA ARG A 532 17.31 5.55 -6.96
C ARG A 532 16.65 4.55 -7.90
N ASP A 533 16.25 5.05 -9.07
CA ASP A 533 15.87 4.19 -10.17
C ASP A 533 17.07 3.36 -10.65
N GLY A 534 16.85 2.05 -10.81
CA GLY A 534 17.87 1.10 -11.25
C GLY A 534 18.74 0.50 -10.14
N ASP A 535 18.73 1.05 -8.94
CA ASP A 535 19.47 0.52 -7.79
C ASP A 535 18.56 -0.35 -6.92
N MET A 536 19.04 -1.53 -6.52
CA MET A 536 18.32 -2.38 -5.56
C MET A 536 18.24 -1.69 -4.20
N SER A 537 17.03 -1.56 -3.66
CA SER A 537 16.85 -1.06 -2.29
C SER A 537 17.62 -1.92 -1.29
N LYS A 538 18.51 -1.29 -0.51
CA LYS A 538 19.35 -1.97 0.48
C LYS A 538 18.50 -2.66 1.56
N ALA A 539 17.34 -2.12 1.90
CA ALA A 539 16.42 -2.69 2.88
C ALA A 539 15.87 -4.06 2.45
N TYR A 540 15.80 -4.33 1.15
CA TYR A 540 15.19 -5.54 0.59
C TYR A 540 16.16 -6.50 -0.08
N ALA A 541 17.44 -6.12 -0.21
CA ALA A 541 18.45 -6.90 -0.94
C ALA A 541 18.56 -8.35 -0.45
N ALA A 542 18.48 -8.56 0.87
CA ALA A 542 18.60 -9.89 1.49
C ALA A 542 17.44 -10.85 1.15
N VAL A 543 16.28 -10.32 0.72
CA VAL A 543 15.06 -11.10 0.49
C VAL A 543 14.58 -11.01 -0.96
N ALA A 544 15.23 -10.23 -1.80
CA ALA A 544 14.78 -9.92 -3.15
C ALA A 544 14.57 -11.16 -4.03
N ASP A 545 15.41 -12.18 -3.89
CA ASP A 545 15.31 -13.41 -4.69
C ASP A 545 14.14 -14.33 -4.27
N HIS A 546 13.52 -14.05 -3.12
CA HIS A 546 12.35 -14.77 -2.62
C HIS A 546 11.03 -14.04 -2.93
N MET A 547 11.10 -12.88 -3.60
CA MET A 547 9.93 -12.05 -3.88
C MET A 547 9.27 -12.41 -5.21
N PRO A 548 7.95 -12.23 -5.33
CA PRO A 548 7.29 -12.29 -6.63
C PRO A 548 7.97 -11.33 -7.63
N PRO A 549 8.04 -11.69 -8.92
CA PRO A 549 8.81 -10.94 -9.91
C PRO A 549 8.52 -9.43 -9.96
N ASP A 550 7.26 -9.02 -9.93
CA ASP A 550 6.90 -7.61 -9.97
C ASP A 550 7.23 -6.88 -8.68
N VAL A 551 7.10 -7.55 -7.53
CA VAL A 551 7.53 -6.99 -6.24
C VAL A 551 9.04 -6.73 -6.25
N ARG A 552 9.82 -7.70 -6.78
CA ARG A 552 11.25 -7.55 -6.94
C ARG A 552 11.61 -6.39 -7.88
N ARG A 553 10.93 -6.28 -9.03
CA ARG A 553 11.12 -5.15 -9.95
C ARG A 553 10.85 -3.80 -9.26
N GLY A 554 9.81 -3.74 -8.42
CA GLY A 554 9.48 -2.54 -7.63
C GLY A 554 10.58 -2.10 -6.65
N PHE A 555 11.49 -2.99 -6.24
CA PHE A 555 12.62 -2.64 -5.38
C PHE A 555 13.71 -1.81 -6.08
N PHE A 556 13.68 -1.74 -7.40
CA PHE A 556 14.59 -0.90 -8.19
C PHE A 556 14.02 0.48 -8.52
N GLN A 557 12.85 0.81 -8.01
CA GLN A 557 12.18 2.07 -8.36
C GLN A 557 12.40 3.15 -7.29
N ALA A 558 12.84 4.34 -7.72
CA ALA A 558 12.82 5.52 -6.86
C ALA A 558 11.38 5.89 -6.46
N GLN A 559 11.16 6.40 -5.28
CA GLN A 559 9.86 6.90 -4.83
C GLN A 559 9.80 8.43 -4.91
N MET A 560 10.92 9.10 -4.67
CA MET A 560 11.07 10.56 -4.75
C MET A 560 11.81 10.95 -6.02
N LYS A 561 11.64 12.20 -6.44
CA LYS A 561 12.39 12.75 -7.56
C LYS A 561 13.84 12.96 -7.14
N ILE A 562 14.75 12.24 -7.79
CA ILE A 562 16.21 12.34 -7.62
C ILE A 562 16.82 12.64 -8.98
N PRO A 563 16.96 13.94 -9.35
CA PRO A 563 17.32 14.33 -10.72
C PRO A 563 18.79 14.10 -11.06
N ASP A 564 19.66 14.04 -10.06
CA ASP A 564 21.12 13.98 -10.27
C ASP A 564 21.85 13.32 -9.09
N ASP A 565 23.14 13.03 -9.29
CA ASP A 565 24.01 12.39 -8.30
C ASP A 565 24.23 13.26 -7.04
N ALA A 566 24.20 14.58 -7.17
CA ALA A 566 24.37 15.47 -6.03
C ALA A 566 23.15 15.38 -5.10
N THR A 567 21.95 15.35 -5.66
CA THR A 567 20.71 15.11 -4.92
C THR A 567 20.70 13.72 -4.27
N ALA A 568 21.13 12.69 -5.01
CA ALA A 568 21.24 11.33 -4.48
C ALA A 568 22.19 11.26 -3.27
N ALA A 569 23.36 11.85 -3.39
CA ALA A 569 24.35 11.89 -2.30
C ALA A 569 23.81 12.65 -1.06
N ARG A 570 23.08 13.74 -1.29
CA ARG A 570 22.44 14.51 -0.21
C ARG A 570 21.38 13.70 0.51
N TYR A 571 20.53 12.98 -0.21
CA TYR A 571 19.46 12.15 0.38
C TYR A 571 20.02 10.91 1.11
N GLU A 572 21.06 10.28 0.57
CA GLU A 572 21.80 9.21 1.27
C GLU A 572 22.40 9.71 2.59
N LYS A 573 23.04 10.89 2.56
CA LYS A 573 23.59 11.53 3.77
C LYS A 573 22.50 11.85 4.79
N SER A 574 21.35 12.35 4.32
CA SER A 574 20.21 12.66 5.18
C SER A 574 19.62 11.40 5.82
N TYR A 575 19.50 10.30 5.08
CA TYR A 575 19.02 9.03 5.64
C TYR A 575 20.00 8.45 6.67
N ALA A 576 21.31 8.52 6.40
CA ALA A 576 22.32 8.12 7.37
C ALA A 576 22.23 8.93 8.67
N LYS A 577 22.01 10.23 8.56
CA LYS A 577 21.78 11.12 9.71
C LYS A 577 20.47 10.81 10.46
N MET A 578 19.41 10.39 9.77
CA MET A 578 18.17 9.93 10.43
C MET A 578 18.39 8.68 11.28
N ILE A 579 19.30 7.79 10.87
CA ILE A 579 19.67 6.60 11.65
C ILE A 579 20.56 6.99 12.84
N GLU A 580 21.43 7.98 12.67
CA GLU A 580 22.33 8.48 13.72
C GLU A 580 21.54 9.15 14.85
N PHE A 581 20.50 9.96 14.53
CA PHE A 581 19.65 10.64 15.49
C PHE A 581 18.90 9.67 16.40
#